data_7e64068bfdd6dc0ff585fd173bc3fce7
#
_entry.id   7e64068bfdd6dc0ff585fd173bc3fce7
#
_cell.length_a   1.000
_cell.length_b   1.000
_cell.length_c   1.000
_cell.angle_alpha   90.00
_cell.angle_beta   90.00
_cell.angle_gamma   90.00
#
_symmetry.space_group_name_H-M   'P 1'
#
loop_
_entity.id
_entity.type
_entity.pdbx_description
1 polymer ?
#
loop_
_entity_poly.entity_id
_entity_poly.type
_entity_poly.pdbx_seq_one_letter_code
_entity_poly.pdbx_strand_id
1 'polypeptide(L)'
;MEYHIEKKNENTLVVKLNGRLVGEYQTVQVAEQLEEDIEDGFTNIIFDFSELEFINSSGLNFLLKILTKVRRVDGEVVLCAMKDH
;
A
#
# COMPACT_ATOMS: atom_id res chain seq x y z
N MET A 1 6.54 -12.06 1.08
CA MET A 1 5.93 -10.98 0.28
C MET A 1 7.01 -10.18 -0.40
N GLU A 2 6.77 -9.83 -1.64
CA GLU A 2 7.62 -8.89 -2.36
C GLU A 2 6.79 -7.64 -2.65
N TYR A 3 7.45 -6.50 -2.76
CA TYR A 3 6.76 -5.27 -3.06
C TYR A 3 7.58 -4.41 -4.01
N HIS A 4 6.87 -3.55 -4.73
CA HIS A 4 7.47 -2.59 -5.63
C HIS A 4 6.70 -1.27 -5.52
N ILE A 5 7.41 -0.18 -5.28
CA ILE A 5 6.82 1.15 -5.18
C ILE A 5 7.32 1.98 -6.35
N GLU A 6 6.38 2.49 -7.15
CA GLU A 6 6.68 3.28 -8.32
C GLU A 6 6.04 4.65 -8.21
N LYS A 7 6.79 5.69 -8.52
CA LYS A 7 6.27 7.07 -8.57
C LYS A 7 5.64 7.28 -9.94
N LYS A 8 4.31 7.41 -9.96
CA LYS A 8 3.57 7.59 -11.19
C LYS A 8 3.61 9.04 -11.67
N ASN A 9 3.53 9.98 -10.74
CA ASN A 9 3.65 11.41 -11.01
C ASN A 9 4.06 12.11 -9.72
N GLU A 10 3.90 13.45 -9.64
CA GLU A 10 4.36 14.26 -8.52
C GLU A 10 3.71 13.91 -7.18
N ASN A 11 2.52 13.35 -7.19
CA ASN A 11 1.76 13.08 -5.97
C ASN A 11 1.13 11.70 -5.89
N THR A 12 1.46 10.81 -6.81
CA THR A 12 0.83 9.49 -6.89
C THR A 12 1.86 8.37 -6.91
N LEU A 13 1.65 7.39 -6.03
CA LEU A 13 2.45 6.16 -5.99
C LEU A 13 1.61 4.98 -6.43
N VAL A 14 2.25 4.04 -7.12
CA VAL A 14 1.68 2.72 -7.34
C VAL A 14 2.48 1.73 -6.49
N VAL A 15 1.78 1.01 -5.63
CA VAL A 15 2.39 0.02 -4.74
C VAL A 15 1.90 -1.37 -5.17
N LYS A 16 2.81 -2.15 -5.73
CA LYS A 16 2.50 -3.51 -6.13
C LYS A 16 2.96 -4.48 -5.06
N LEU A 17 2.05 -5.33 -4.60
CA LEU A 17 2.33 -6.32 -3.56
C LEU A 17 2.16 -7.72 -4.14
N ASN A 18 3.17 -8.56 -3.96
CA ASN A 18 3.19 -9.91 -4.49
C ASN A 18 3.20 -10.92 -3.34
N GLY A 19 2.48 -12.04 -3.52
CA GLY A 19 2.52 -13.15 -2.61
C GLY A 19 1.57 -13.01 -1.43
N ARG A 20 2.07 -13.10 -0.20
CA ARG A 20 1.24 -13.16 1.00
C ARG A 20 1.42 -11.91 1.87
N LEU A 21 0.35 -11.19 2.07
CA LEU A 21 0.35 -10.00 2.94
C LEU A 21 -0.16 -10.42 4.32
N VAL A 22 0.76 -10.70 5.22
CA VAL A 22 0.45 -11.32 6.52
C VAL A 22 0.91 -10.52 7.74
N GLY A 23 1.29 -9.25 7.55
CA GLY A 23 1.64 -8.38 8.68
C GLY A 23 2.96 -8.73 9.36
N GLU A 24 3.91 -9.26 8.61
CA GLU A 24 5.24 -9.56 9.13
C GLU A 24 6.20 -8.39 8.96
N TYR A 25 7.46 -8.66 9.21
CA TYR A 25 8.54 -7.67 9.16
C TYR A 25 8.52 -6.83 7.86
N GLN A 26 8.22 -7.47 6.74
CA GLN A 26 8.19 -6.79 5.45
C GLN A 26 7.10 -5.73 5.36
N THR A 27 5.96 -5.94 6.02
CA THR A 27 4.89 -4.92 6.02
C THR A 27 5.31 -3.69 6.81
N VAL A 28 6.14 -3.86 7.84
CA VAL A 28 6.69 -2.72 8.58
C VAL A 28 7.59 -1.88 7.68
N GLN A 29 8.43 -2.53 6.88
CA GLN A 29 9.32 -1.83 5.95
C GLN A 29 8.53 -1.04 4.91
N VAL A 30 7.49 -1.65 4.33
CA VAL A 30 6.63 -0.99 3.35
C VAL A 30 5.91 0.20 3.99
N ALA A 31 5.37 0.00 5.20
CA ALA A 31 4.67 1.06 5.92
C ALA A 31 5.58 2.27 6.18
N GLU A 32 6.80 2.03 6.63
CA GLU A 32 7.77 3.09 6.88
C GLU A 32 8.08 3.88 5.61
N GLN A 33 8.29 3.17 4.51
CA GLN A 33 8.58 3.82 3.23
C GLN A 33 7.39 4.65 2.75
N LEU A 34 6.18 4.12 2.87
CA LEU A 34 4.97 4.83 2.47
C LEU A 34 4.71 6.05 3.35
N GLU A 35 4.96 5.95 4.66
CA GLU A 35 4.82 7.08 5.56
C GLU A 35 5.75 8.22 5.16
N GLU A 36 7.00 7.90 4.82
CA GLU A 36 7.97 8.87 4.36
C GLU A 36 7.53 9.51 3.04
N ASP A 37 7.05 8.70 2.10
CA ASP A 37 6.59 9.21 0.81
C ASP A 37 5.36 10.11 0.96
N ILE A 38 4.45 9.78 1.87
CA ILE A 38 3.27 10.62 2.15
C ILE A 38 3.72 11.98 2.69
N GLU A 39 4.70 12.00 3.59
CA GLU A 39 5.26 13.25 4.10
C GLU A 39 5.92 14.08 3.00
N ASP A 40 6.47 13.42 1.98
CA ASP A 40 7.09 14.09 0.84
C ASP A 40 6.08 14.56 -0.22
N GLY A 41 4.79 14.38 0.01
CA GLY A 41 3.75 14.88 -0.87
C GLY A 41 3.08 13.84 -1.76
N PHE A 42 3.45 12.57 -1.63
CA PHE A 42 2.78 11.49 -2.36
C PHE A 42 1.53 11.07 -1.60
N THR A 43 0.45 11.82 -1.80
CA THR A 43 -0.78 11.66 -1.04
C THR A 43 -1.81 10.77 -1.71
N ASN A 44 -1.56 10.35 -2.95
CA ASN A 44 -2.44 9.43 -3.67
C ASN A 44 -1.71 8.11 -3.85
N ILE A 45 -2.29 7.03 -3.34
CA ILE A 45 -1.65 5.72 -3.37
C ILE A 45 -2.58 4.72 -4.05
N ILE A 46 -2.06 4.04 -5.06
CA ILE A 46 -2.75 2.99 -5.77
C ILE A 46 -2.11 1.66 -5.38
N PHE A 47 -2.87 0.80 -4.72
CA PHE A 47 -2.40 -0.55 -4.42
C PHE A 47 -2.80 -1.49 -5.56
N ASP A 48 -1.81 -2.14 -6.14
CA ASP A 48 -2.02 -3.14 -7.18
C ASP A 48 -1.88 -4.53 -6.55
N PHE A 49 -2.99 -5.25 -6.48
CA PHE A 49 -3.06 -6.58 -5.89
C PHE A 49 -3.11 -7.71 -6.92
N SER A 50 -2.77 -7.43 -8.17
CA SER A 50 -2.85 -8.43 -9.25
C SER A 50 -2.03 -9.69 -8.96
N GLU A 51 -0.94 -9.56 -8.22
CA GLU A 51 -0.06 -10.68 -7.87
C GLU A 51 -0.18 -11.09 -6.39
N LEU A 52 -1.15 -10.54 -5.68
CA LEU A 52 -1.37 -10.89 -4.28
C LEU A 52 -2.14 -12.20 -4.21
N GLU A 53 -1.59 -13.18 -3.50
CA GLU A 53 -2.19 -14.52 -3.36
C GLU A 53 -3.01 -14.66 -2.10
N PHE A 54 -2.66 -13.93 -1.04
CA PHE A 54 -3.30 -14.10 0.26
C PHE A 54 -3.13 -12.85 1.11
N ILE A 55 -4.15 -12.54 1.90
CA ILE A 55 -4.11 -11.49 2.90
C ILE A 55 -4.81 -12.00 4.16
N ASN A 56 -4.21 -11.74 5.34
CA ASN A 56 -4.84 -12.05 6.61
C ASN A 56 -5.25 -10.75 7.32
N SER A 57 -5.79 -10.88 8.54
CA SER A 57 -6.25 -9.70 9.29
C SER A 57 -5.13 -8.72 9.64
N SER A 58 -3.92 -9.22 9.88
CA SER A 58 -2.77 -8.34 10.15
C SER A 58 -2.37 -7.56 8.90
N GLY A 59 -2.42 -8.21 7.72
CA GLY A 59 -2.19 -7.53 6.45
C GLY A 59 -3.26 -6.48 6.18
N LEU A 60 -4.51 -6.81 6.48
CA LEU A 60 -5.61 -5.86 6.33
C LEU A 60 -5.42 -4.65 7.25
N ASN A 61 -4.96 -4.88 8.49
CA ASN A 61 -4.68 -3.79 9.42
C ASN A 61 -3.60 -2.84 8.89
N PHE A 62 -2.59 -3.38 8.22
CA PHE A 62 -1.58 -2.56 7.55
C PHE A 62 -2.23 -1.62 6.53
N LEU A 63 -3.13 -2.15 5.68
CA LEU A 63 -3.82 -1.33 4.69
C LEU A 63 -4.68 -0.25 5.33
N LEU A 64 -5.40 -0.59 6.40
CA LEU A 64 -6.23 0.38 7.12
C LEU A 64 -5.39 1.48 7.75
N LYS A 65 -4.21 1.14 8.24
CA LYS A 65 -3.28 2.12 8.83
C LYS A 65 -2.81 3.12 7.77
N ILE A 66 -2.46 2.64 6.59
CA ILE A 66 -2.03 3.50 5.49
C ILE A 66 -3.20 4.37 5.02
N LEU A 67 -4.40 3.79 4.89
CA LEU A 67 -5.59 4.53 4.51
C LEU A 67 -5.85 5.69 5.48
N THR A 68 -5.73 5.44 6.79
CA THR A 68 -5.92 6.48 7.81
C THR A 68 -4.92 7.62 7.65
N LYS A 69 -3.65 7.29 7.41
CA LYS A 69 -2.63 8.31 7.21
C LYS A 69 -2.87 9.17 5.97
N VAL A 70 -3.26 8.53 4.89
CA VAL A 70 -3.54 9.23 3.63
C VAL A 70 -4.73 10.16 3.80
N ARG A 71 -5.76 9.72 4.51
CA ARG A 71 -6.93 10.56 4.78
C ARG A 71 -6.61 11.80 5.61
N ARG A 72 -5.66 11.70 6.50
CA ARG A 72 -5.25 12.85 7.33
C ARG A 72 -4.62 13.97 6.54
N VAL A 73 -4.11 13.68 5.35
CA VAL A 73 -3.52 14.68 4.46
C VAL A 73 -4.40 14.94 3.23
N ASP A 74 -5.68 14.58 3.32
CA ASP A 74 -6.68 14.75 2.26
C ASP A 74 -6.31 14.04 0.95
N GLY A 75 -5.61 12.90 1.09
CA GLY A 75 -5.24 12.09 -0.07
C GLY A 75 -6.26 11.01 -0.38
N GLU A 76 -5.92 10.13 -1.31
CA GLU A 76 -6.77 9.01 -1.71
C GLU A 76 -5.99 7.71 -1.77
N VAL A 77 -6.67 6.61 -1.46
CA VAL A 77 -6.15 5.27 -1.67
C VAL A 77 -7.10 4.53 -2.61
N VAL A 78 -6.54 3.96 -3.66
CA VAL A 78 -7.28 3.16 -4.63
C VAL A 78 -6.75 1.73 -4.57
N LEU A 79 -7.67 0.77 -4.48
CA LEU A 79 -7.32 -0.66 -4.51
C LEU A 79 -7.71 -1.20 -5.87
N CYS A 80 -6.78 -1.75 -6.60
CA CYS A 80 -7.07 -2.26 -7.94
C CYS A 80 -6.47 -3.64 -8.18
N ALA A 81 -6.94 -4.27 -9.26
CA ALA A 81 -6.50 -5.59 -9.71
C ALA A 81 -6.70 -6.67 -8.65
N MET A 82 -7.75 -6.56 -7.84
CA MET A 82 -8.12 -7.60 -6.88
C MET A 82 -8.51 -8.86 -7.62
N LYS A 83 -7.97 -10.01 -7.18
CA LYS A 83 -8.37 -11.28 -7.76
C LYS A 83 -9.79 -11.61 -7.32
N ASP A 84 -10.59 -12.00 -8.29
CA ASP A 84 -11.95 -12.44 -8.06
C ASP A 84 -11.96 -13.97 -7.98
N HIS A 85 -12.35 -14.50 -6.86
CA HIS A 85 -12.40 -15.93 -6.65
C HIS A 85 -13.80 -16.41 -6.42
#